data_6a8431d2c49e32ed28764613abe7a8ac
#
_entry.id   6a8431d2c49e32ed28764613abe7a8ac
#
_cell.length_a   1.000
_cell.length_b   1.000
_cell.length_c   1.000
_cell.angle_alpha   90.00
_cell.angle_beta   90.00
_cell.angle_gamma   90.00
#
_symmetry.space_group_name_H-M   'P 1'
#
loop_
_entity.id
_entity.type
_entity.pdbx_description
1 polymer ?
#
loop_
_entity_poly.entity_id
_entity_poly.type
_entity_poly.pdbx_seq_one_letter_code
_entity_poly.pdbx_strand_id
1 'polypeptide(L)'
;MPRRARLKSQEDAFYHLFNRTAGAPTDYPFRRRCNARRFFRIFEFYLQFYCCRMASFELMGNHYHSVLHFERFRRLTGEELKERARLRFGRVWRQKTQSWDSTRWQRFNQELFDVSCFMHHVNGEFAKWFNRRHHRRGPFWADRFKNPQLLDAEAVRSVILYTELNAVRAGLVKRPEDYRKGSAYWRWAKKKSDLLIPLEELFCAEGEMDSDQVYRALLYHRGAVASKEGQGVIPEPLMRREEERGFARPGILRKRLRFITDGVAIGAREPVRLLLQKYRDAGIYQRRKNPVPQLGVVLFSLREQRSHAFSPG
;
A
#
# COMPACT_ATOMS: atom_id res chain seq x y z
N MET A 1 -15.24 21.12 -10.63
CA MET A 1 -13.86 21.54 -10.36
C MET A 1 -12.89 20.63 -11.11
N PRO A 2 -11.85 21.14 -11.78
CA PRO A 2 -10.88 20.29 -12.46
C PRO A 2 -10.18 19.37 -11.45
N ARG A 3 -9.98 18.10 -11.84
CA ARG A 3 -9.36 17.10 -10.98
C ARG A 3 -7.86 17.41 -10.84
N ARG A 4 -7.42 17.70 -9.61
CA ARG A 4 -6.00 17.96 -9.34
C ARG A 4 -5.15 16.72 -9.68
N ALA A 5 -3.96 16.96 -10.23
CA ALA A 5 -2.95 15.93 -10.42
C ALA A 5 -2.55 15.31 -9.07
N ARG A 6 -2.16 14.04 -9.08
CA ARG A 6 -1.59 13.40 -7.89
C ARG A 6 -0.17 13.87 -7.67
N LEU A 7 0.15 14.05 -6.40
CA LEU A 7 1.52 14.31 -6.00
C LEU A 7 2.32 13.01 -6.08
N LYS A 8 3.46 13.05 -6.72
CA LYS A 8 4.37 11.94 -6.92
C LYS A 8 5.77 12.39 -6.55
N SER A 9 6.55 11.51 -5.97
CA SER A 9 7.98 11.76 -5.75
C SER A 9 8.73 11.69 -7.09
N GLN A 10 9.82 12.42 -7.16
CA GLN A 10 10.83 12.28 -8.21
C GLN A 10 11.99 11.38 -7.75
N GLU A 11 12.03 11.04 -6.46
CA GLU A 11 12.98 10.15 -5.83
C GLU A 11 12.32 8.80 -5.54
N ASP A 12 13.12 7.83 -5.09
CA ASP A 12 12.62 6.58 -4.53
C ASP A 12 11.55 6.87 -3.48
N ALA A 13 10.43 6.20 -3.56
CA ALA A 13 9.34 6.48 -2.66
C ALA A 13 8.47 5.27 -2.36
N PHE A 14 8.11 5.12 -1.09
CA PHE A 14 7.05 4.22 -0.67
C PHE A 14 5.70 4.92 -0.73
N TYR A 15 4.69 4.19 -1.21
CA TYR A 15 3.30 4.63 -1.24
C TYR A 15 2.38 3.61 -0.58
N HIS A 16 1.45 4.10 0.22
CA HIS A 16 0.31 3.29 0.66
C HIS A 16 -0.80 3.39 -0.38
N LEU A 17 -1.06 2.32 -1.07
CA LEU A 17 -2.10 2.24 -2.11
C LEU A 17 -3.38 1.64 -1.53
N PHE A 18 -4.47 2.36 -1.71
CA PHE A 18 -5.78 1.94 -1.23
C PHE A 18 -6.85 2.26 -2.27
N ASN A 19 -7.77 1.33 -2.47
CA ASN A 19 -9.02 1.60 -3.17
C ASN A 19 -10.16 0.74 -2.64
N ARG A 20 -11.39 1.24 -2.80
CA ARG A 20 -12.61 0.57 -2.35
C ARG A 20 -13.58 0.41 -3.51
N THR A 21 -14.34 -0.69 -3.52
CA THR A 21 -15.38 -0.94 -4.51
C THR A 21 -16.57 0.00 -4.32
N ALA A 22 -17.21 0.37 -5.42
CA ALA A 22 -18.52 1.01 -5.39
C ALA A 22 -19.60 -0.02 -4.99
N GLY A 23 -20.71 0.48 -4.47
CA GLY A 23 -21.83 -0.34 -4.02
C GLY A 23 -22.15 -0.14 -2.55
N ALA A 24 -23.06 -0.93 -2.01
CA ALA A 24 -23.44 -0.89 -0.61
C ALA A 24 -22.27 -1.29 0.31
N PRO A 25 -22.22 -0.81 1.55
CA PRO A 25 -21.19 -1.23 2.52
C PRO A 25 -21.11 -2.73 2.74
N THR A 26 -22.22 -3.44 2.48
CA THR A 26 -22.36 -4.91 2.58
C THR A 26 -21.93 -5.65 1.33
N ASP A 27 -21.60 -4.95 0.24
CA ASP A 27 -21.13 -5.58 -1.00
C ASP A 27 -19.66 -5.97 -0.84
N TYR A 28 -19.40 -7.26 -0.92
CA TYR A 28 -18.06 -7.84 -0.74
C TYR A 28 -17.63 -8.66 -1.98
N PRO A 29 -17.35 -8.02 -3.12
CA PRO A 29 -17.05 -8.74 -4.36
C PRO A 29 -15.80 -9.64 -4.25
N PHE A 30 -14.84 -9.31 -3.40
CA PHE A 30 -13.64 -10.11 -3.18
C PHE A 30 -13.81 -11.28 -2.19
N ARG A 31 -14.99 -11.46 -1.58
CA ARG A 31 -15.32 -12.71 -0.87
C ARG A 31 -15.36 -13.89 -1.86
N ARG A 32 -15.81 -13.67 -3.09
CA ARG A 32 -15.76 -14.68 -4.14
C ARG A 32 -14.30 -14.97 -4.53
N ARG A 33 -13.89 -16.22 -4.35
CA ARG A 33 -12.51 -16.67 -4.57
C ARG A 33 -12.01 -16.36 -6.00
N CYS A 34 -12.87 -16.50 -7.02
CA CYS A 34 -12.51 -16.22 -8.42
C CYS A 34 -12.14 -14.74 -8.62
N ASN A 35 -12.90 -13.80 -8.01
CA ASN A 35 -12.65 -12.36 -8.11
C ASN A 35 -11.36 -11.98 -7.42
N ALA A 36 -11.15 -12.49 -6.18
CA ALA A 36 -9.93 -12.26 -5.43
C ALA A 36 -8.69 -12.78 -6.18
N ARG A 37 -8.76 -14.02 -6.71
CA ARG A 37 -7.68 -14.62 -7.51
C ARG A 37 -7.40 -13.82 -8.77
N ARG A 38 -8.44 -13.34 -9.47
CA ARG A 38 -8.25 -12.53 -10.68
C ARG A 38 -7.61 -11.18 -10.38
N PHE A 39 -8.06 -10.50 -9.31
CA PHE A 39 -7.47 -9.23 -8.90
C PHE A 39 -5.99 -9.40 -8.60
N PHE A 40 -5.63 -10.40 -7.80
CA PHE A 40 -4.25 -10.64 -7.43
C PHE A 40 -3.37 -11.00 -8.64
N ARG A 41 -3.87 -11.84 -9.57
CA ARG A 41 -3.13 -12.16 -10.81
C ARG A 41 -2.85 -10.92 -11.68
N ILE A 42 -3.80 -9.99 -11.75
CA ILE A 42 -3.60 -8.72 -12.44
C ILE A 42 -2.55 -7.89 -11.70
N PHE A 43 -2.65 -7.79 -10.39
CA PHE A 43 -1.69 -7.04 -9.58
C PHE A 43 -0.27 -7.59 -9.71
N GLU A 44 -0.11 -8.90 -9.54
CA GLU A 44 1.14 -9.64 -9.71
C GLU A 44 1.73 -9.46 -11.13
N PHE A 45 0.90 -9.54 -12.16
CA PHE A 45 1.32 -9.33 -13.54
C PHE A 45 1.95 -7.94 -13.75
N TYR A 46 1.33 -6.89 -13.21
CA TYR A 46 1.88 -5.54 -13.35
C TYR A 46 3.14 -5.31 -12.52
N LEU A 47 3.30 -5.98 -11.37
CA LEU A 47 4.54 -5.95 -10.60
C LEU A 47 5.77 -6.45 -11.39
N GLN A 48 5.58 -7.39 -12.32
CA GLN A 48 6.70 -8.00 -13.04
C GLN A 48 7.47 -7.03 -13.95
N PHE A 49 6.83 -5.99 -14.44
CA PHE A 49 7.48 -5.10 -15.40
C PHE A 49 7.50 -3.62 -15.01
N TYR A 50 6.74 -3.19 -14.01
CA TYR A 50 6.91 -1.86 -13.44
C TYR A 50 8.18 -1.80 -12.58
N CYS A 51 8.80 -0.61 -12.49
CA CYS A 51 9.96 -0.37 -11.64
C CYS A 51 9.47 -0.10 -10.22
N CYS A 52 8.92 -1.14 -9.60
CA CYS A 52 8.40 -1.10 -8.24
C CYS A 52 8.51 -2.46 -7.57
N ARG A 53 8.53 -2.44 -6.22
CA ARG A 53 8.60 -3.62 -5.37
C ARG A 53 7.50 -3.55 -4.31
N MET A 54 6.97 -4.68 -3.88
CA MET A 54 5.88 -4.74 -2.91
C MET A 54 6.40 -5.01 -1.50
N ALA A 55 6.08 -4.11 -0.55
CA ALA A 55 6.42 -4.28 0.85
C ALA A 55 5.29 -4.98 1.64
N SER A 56 4.02 -4.68 1.34
CA SER A 56 2.88 -5.39 1.93
C SER A 56 1.65 -5.32 1.04
N PHE A 57 0.72 -6.24 1.28
CA PHE A 57 -0.54 -6.33 0.56
C PHE A 57 -1.62 -7.01 1.41
N GLU A 58 -2.85 -6.51 1.36
CA GLU A 58 -4.01 -7.20 1.91
C GLU A 58 -5.27 -6.91 1.11
N LEU A 59 -5.95 -7.97 0.65
CA LEU A 59 -7.20 -7.87 -0.10
C LEU A 59 -8.37 -8.23 0.80
N MET A 60 -9.11 -7.22 1.21
CA MET A 60 -10.33 -7.34 2.02
C MET A 60 -11.56 -7.68 1.15
N GLY A 61 -12.73 -7.79 1.77
CA GLY A 61 -13.96 -8.13 1.05
C GLY A 61 -14.37 -7.13 -0.02
N ASN A 62 -14.14 -5.83 0.18
CA ASN A 62 -14.55 -4.74 -0.71
C ASN A 62 -13.50 -3.65 -0.90
N HIS A 63 -12.28 -3.85 -0.45
CA HIS A 63 -11.17 -2.93 -0.63
C HIS A 63 -9.85 -3.68 -0.56
N TYR A 64 -8.75 -3.01 -0.89
CA TYR A 64 -7.41 -3.53 -0.69
C TYR A 64 -6.49 -2.44 -0.15
N HIS A 65 -5.44 -2.87 0.52
CA HIS A 65 -4.30 -2.08 0.92
C HIS A 65 -3.04 -2.69 0.35
N SER A 66 -2.10 -1.85 -0.07
CA SER A 66 -0.75 -2.30 -0.45
C SER A 66 0.26 -1.21 -0.15
N VAL A 67 1.47 -1.60 0.25
CA VAL A 67 2.62 -0.71 0.33
C VAL A 67 3.56 -1.09 -0.80
N LEU A 68 3.77 -0.17 -1.74
CA LEU A 68 4.71 -0.34 -2.83
C LEU A 68 5.84 0.69 -2.73
N HIS A 69 7.05 0.24 -2.99
CA HIS A 69 8.21 1.05 -3.28
C HIS A 69 8.29 1.26 -4.78
N PHE A 70 8.36 2.52 -5.24
CA PHE A 70 8.64 2.88 -6.63
C PHE A 70 10.04 3.46 -6.69
N GLU A 71 10.84 2.95 -7.63
CA GLU A 71 12.19 3.45 -7.90
C GLU A 71 12.12 4.88 -8.46
N ARG A 72 13.17 5.66 -8.19
CA ARG A 72 13.41 6.93 -8.86
C ARG A 72 13.46 6.73 -10.37
N PHE A 73 12.88 7.67 -11.11
CA PHE A 73 12.95 7.63 -12.56
C PHE A 73 14.41 7.64 -13.03
N ARG A 74 14.72 6.69 -13.89
CA ARG A 74 15.97 6.65 -14.69
C ARG A 74 15.66 6.28 -16.13
N ARG A 75 16.54 6.63 -17.02
CA ARG A 75 16.46 6.13 -18.39
C ARG A 75 16.91 4.68 -18.43
N LEU A 76 16.01 3.79 -18.79
CA LEU A 76 16.31 2.40 -19.05
C LEU A 76 17.04 2.27 -20.38
N THR A 77 17.93 1.31 -20.48
CA THR A 77 18.59 0.95 -21.75
C THR A 77 17.56 0.39 -22.75
N GLY A 78 17.93 0.36 -24.03
CA GLY A 78 17.06 -0.24 -25.05
C GLY A 78 16.70 -1.71 -24.77
N GLU A 79 17.64 -2.49 -24.20
CA GLU A 79 17.38 -3.89 -23.87
C GLU A 79 16.47 -4.03 -22.64
N GLU A 80 16.66 -3.21 -21.60
CA GLU A 80 15.74 -3.19 -20.45
C GLU A 80 14.31 -2.83 -20.90
N LEU A 81 14.15 -1.85 -21.79
CA LEU A 81 12.84 -1.46 -22.31
C LEU A 81 12.19 -2.58 -23.13
N LYS A 82 12.97 -3.25 -23.98
CA LYS A 82 12.47 -4.40 -24.75
C LYS A 82 12.06 -5.55 -23.82
N GLU A 83 12.83 -5.83 -22.76
CA GLU A 83 12.48 -6.86 -21.79
C GLU A 83 11.18 -6.51 -21.05
N ARG A 84 11.01 -5.26 -20.59
CA ARG A 84 9.75 -4.80 -19.99
C ARG A 84 8.57 -4.90 -20.99
N ALA A 85 8.80 -4.61 -22.27
CA ALA A 85 7.80 -4.78 -23.31
C ALA A 85 7.43 -6.26 -23.54
N ARG A 86 8.43 -7.17 -23.52
CA ARG A 86 8.18 -8.62 -23.56
C ARG A 86 7.32 -9.09 -22.39
N LEU A 87 7.65 -8.68 -21.17
CA LEU A 87 6.85 -9.01 -19.99
C LEU A 87 5.42 -8.47 -20.11
N ARG A 88 5.25 -7.23 -20.57
CA ARG A 88 3.95 -6.59 -20.72
C ARG A 88 3.07 -7.19 -21.82
N PHE A 89 3.63 -7.47 -22.98
CA PHE A 89 2.88 -7.84 -24.18
C PHE A 89 3.02 -9.32 -24.57
N GLY A 90 3.87 -10.06 -23.86
CA GLY A 90 4.09 -11.49 -24.14
C GLY A 90 4.58 -11.74 -25.57
N ARG A 91 4.10 -12.80 -26.21
CA ARG A 91 4.54 -13.22 -27.54
C ARG A 91 4.34 -12.15 -28.65
N VAL A 92 3.39 -11.24 -28.47
CA VAL A 92 3.06 -10.20 -29.48
C VAL A 92 3.81 -8.89 -29.26
N TRP A 93 4.83 -8.84 -28.38
CA TRP A 93 5.51 -7.61 -28.01
C TRP A 93 6.12 -6.89 -29.22
N ARG A 94 6.75 -7.63 -30.16
CA ARG A 94 7.36 -7.04 -31.38
C ARG A 94 6.30 -6.35 -32.24
N GLN A 95 5.18 -7.05 -32.50
CA GLN A 95 4.05 -6.49 -33.25
C GLN A 95 3.47 -5.24 -32.58
N LYS A 96 3.39 -5.23 -31.23
CA LYS A 96 2.87 -4.08 -30.45
C LYS A 96 3.81 -2.88 -30.45
N THR A 97 5.10 -3.09 -30.60
CA THR A 97 6.11 -2.05 -30.50
C THR A 97 6.76 -1.69 -31.84
N GLN A 98 6.43 -2.37 -32.94
CA GLN A 98 7.05 -2.16 -34.25
C GLN A 98 6.88 -0.71 -34.78
N SER A 99 5.77 -0.05 -34.42
CA SER A 99 5.49 1.34 -34.82
C SER A 99 5.89 2.37 -33.76
N TRP A 100 6.59 1.96 -32.70
CA TRP A 100 7.00 2.87 -31.66
C TRP A 100 8.23 3.66 -32.08
N ASP A 101 8.08 4.97 -32.11
CA ASP A 101 9.18 5.91 -32.25
C ASP A 101 9.92 6.14 -30.93
N SER A 102 10.95 6.96 -30.96
CA SER A 102 11.73 7.33 -29.77
C SER A 102 10.85 7.97 -28.68
N THR A 103 9.89 8.79 -29.07
CA THR A 103 8.96 9.48 -28.16
C THR A 103 8.06 8.47 -27.42
N ARG A 104 7.55 7.47 -28.15
CA ARG A 104 6.70 6.43 -27.54
C ARG A 104 7.49 5.54 -26.59
N TRP A 105 8.74 5.20 -26.92
CA TRP A 105 9.64 4.47 -26.03
C TRP A 105 9.97 5.28 -24.76
N GLN A 106 10.24 6.58 -24.89
CA GLN A 106 10.46 7.47 -23.73
C GLN A 106 9.23 7.54 -22.85
N ARG A 107 8.02 7.69 -23.42
CA ARG A 107 6.77 7.66 -22.67
C ARG A 107 6.59 6.32 -21.95
N PHE A 108 6.87 5.20 -22.62
CA PHE A 108 6.82 3.88 -21.99
C PHE A 108 7.78 3.79 -20.81
N ASN A 109 9.01 4.29 -20.97
CA ASN A 109 9.97 4.35 -19.86
C ASN A 109 9.40 5.14 -18.67
N GLN A 110 8.81 6.30 -18.90
CA GLN A 110 8.19 7.11 -17.82
C GLN A 110 7.02 6.40 -17.16
N GLU A 111 6.18 5.71 -17.94
CA GLU A 111 5.05 4.93 -17.43
C GLU A 111 5.49 3.86 -16.41
N LEU A 112 6.65 3.22 -16.63
CA LEU A 112 7.15 2.14 -15.78
C LEU A 112 7.50 2.57 -14.35
N PHE A 113 7.80 3.84 -14.13
CA PHE A 113 8.12 4.42 -12.81
C PHE A 113 6.93 5.16 -12.19
N ASP A 114 5.76 5.12 -12.83
CA ASP A 114 4.63 5.94 -12.44
C ASP A 114 3.56 5.14 -11.69
N VAL A 115 3.42 5.42 -10.39
CA VAL A 115 2.40 4.80 -9.53
C VAL A 115 0.97 5.00 -10.05
N SER A 116 0.69 6.13 -10.73
CA SER A 116 -0.64 6.39 -11.30
C SER A 116 -0.91 5.53 -12.53
N CYS A 117 0.11 5.30 -13.36
CA CYS A 117 0.02 4.41 -14.51
C CYS A 117 -0.17 2.95 -14.06
N PHE A 118 0.62 2.51 -13.07
CA PHE A 118 0.46 1.18 -12.45
C PHE A 118 -0.97 0.96 -11.97
N MET A 119 -1.47 1.88 -11.14
CA MET A 119 -2.80 1.76 -10.56
C MET A 119 -3.93 1.92 -11.58
N HIS A 120 -3.73 2.75 -12.62
CA HIS A 120 -4.67 2.85 -13.73
C HIS A 120 -4.83 1.50 -14.44
N HIS A 121 -3.72 0.83 -14.71
CA HIS A 121 -3.74 -0.49 -15.34
C HIS A 121 -4.38 -1.55 -14.44
N VAL A 122 -3.91 -1.70 -13.20
CA VAL A 122 -4.44 -2.70 -12.25
C VAL A 122 -5.94 -2.51 -12.03
N ASN A 123 -6.35 -1.31 -11.64
CA ASN A 123 -7.76 -1.04 -11.33
C ASN A 123 -8.64 -1.07 -12.58
N GLY A 124 -8.15 -0.54 -13.69
CA GLY A 124 -8.90 -0.48 -14.96
C GLY A 124 -9.11 -1.86 -15.55
N GLU A 125 -8.07 -2.70 -15.59
CA GLU A 125 -8.19 -4.07 -16.11
C GLU A 125 -9.13 -4.91 -15.26
N PHE A 126 -8.99 -4.83 -13.94
CA PHE A 126 -9.91 -5.57 -13.07
C PHE A 126 -11.36 -5.11 -13.20
N ALA A 127 -11.60 -3.80 -13.23
CA ALA A 127 -12.94 -3.26 -13.40
C ALA A 127 -13.59 -3.71 -14.73
N LYS A 128 -12.83 -3.68 -15.83
CA LYS A 128 -13.29 -4.17 -17.15
C LYS A 128 -13.62 -5.67 -17.10
N TRP A 129 -12.72 -6.46 -16.51
CA TRP A 129 -12.96 -7.90 -16.37
C TRP A 129 -14.17 -8.20 -15.49
N PHE A 130 -14.30 -7.54 -14.34
CA PHE A 130 -15.39 -7.74 -13.40
C PHE A 130 -16.74 -7.38 -14.04
N ASN A 131 -16.83 -6.21 -14.66
CA ASN A 131 -18.05 -5.76 -15.30
C ASN A 131 -18.49 -6.71 -16.43
N ARG A 132 -17.55 -7.17 -17.27
CA ARG A 132 -17.84 -8.18 -18.31
C ARG A 132 -18.32 -9.50 -17.71
N ARG A 133 -17.63 -9.99 -16.68
CA ARG A 133 -17.91 -11.28 -16.03
C ARG A 133 -19.25 -11.30 -15.30
N HIS A 134 -19.68 -10.17 -14.78
CA HIS A 134 -20.89 -10.04 -13.97
C HIS A 134 -22.00 -9.25 -14.69
N HIS A 135 -21.88 -9.02 -16.00
CA HIS A 135 -22.85 -8.30 -16.83
C HIS A 135 -23.25 -6.94 -16.22
N ARG A 136 -22.28 -6.23 -15.58
CA ARG A 136 -22.47 -4.92 -14.96
C ARG A 136 -22.07 -3.79 -15.88
N ARG A 137 -22.74 -2.64 -15.70
CA ARG A 137 -22.35 -1.33 -16.25
C ARG A 137 -21.99 -0.36 -15.11
N GLY A 138 -21.22 0.67 -15.41
CA GLY A 138 -20.84 1.70 -14.45
C GLY A 138 -19.51 1.42 -13.70
N PRO A 139 -19.14 2.29 -12.76
CA PRO A 139 -17.87 2.19 -12.07
C PRO A 139 -17.83 0.99 -11.12
N PHE A 140 -16.70 0.28 -11.12
CA PHE A 140 -16.42 -0.77 -10.13
C PHE A 140 -15.81 -0.19 -8.84
N TRP A 141 -14.98 0.83 -8.97
CA TRP A 141 -14.34 1.50 -7.84
C TRP A 141 -15.14 2.72 -7.42
N ALA A 142 -15.33 2.89 -6.10
CA ALA A 142 -16.12 3.99 -5.54
C ALA A 142 -15.51 5.36 -5.86
N ASP A 143 -14.17 5.41 -5.89
CA ASP A 143 -13.44 6.65 -6.09
C ASP A 143 -12.09 6.37 -6.79
N ARG A 144 -11.33 7.43 -7.03
CA ARG A 144 -9.92 7.29 -7.42
C ARG A 144 -9.15 6.63 -6.28
N PHE A 145 -8.19 5.76 -6.59
CA PHE A 145 -7.31 5.18 -5.57
C PHE A 145 -6.59 6.28 -4.78
N LYS A 146 -6.24 6.01 -3.54
CA LYS A 146 -5.44 6.88 -2.68
C LYS A 146 -4.00 6.37 -2.66
N ASN A 147 -3.04 7.29 -2.58
CA ASN A 147 -1.60 6.98 -2.60
C ASN A 147 -0.79 7.91 -1.67
N PRO A 148 -1.09 7.96 -0.35
CA PRO A 148 -0.22 8.70 0.56
C PRO A 148 1.23 8.23 0.41
N GLN A 149 2.16 9.19 0.32
CA GLN A 149 3.59 8.92 0.32
C GLN A 149 4.06 8.69 1.75
N LEU A 150 4.90 7.68 1.94
CA LEU A 150 5.53 7.34 3.22
C LEU A 150 6.95 7.88 3.18
N LEU A 151 7.27 8.81 4.09
CA LEU A 151 8.44 9.67 3.97
C LEU A 151 9.67 9.18 4.75
N ASP A 152 9.48 8.21 5.64
CA ASP A 152 10.54 7.64 6.46
C ASP A 152 10.27 6.17 6.79
N ALA A 153 11.30 5.51 7.31
CA ALA A 153 11.24 4.08 7.63
C ALA A 153 10.16 3.75 8.68
N GLU A 154 9.93 4.66 9.64
CA GLU A 154 8.91 4.44 10.67
C GLU A 154 7.49 4.51 10.08
N ALA A 155 7.23 5.44 9.17
CA ALA A 155 5.97 5.50 8.44
C ALA A 155 5.76 4.24 7.59
N VAL A 156 6.80 3.77 6.90
CA VAL A 156 6.76 2.54 6.10
C VAL A 156 6.41 1.34 6.98
N ARG A 157 7.18 1.09 8.05
CA ARG A 157 6.92 0.00 9.01
C ARG A 157 5.50 0.08 9.58
N SER A 158 5.11 1.27 10.01
CA SER A 158 3.78 1.51 10.59
C SER A 158 2.65 1.16 9.64
N VAL A 159 2.78 1.48 8.36
CA VAL A 159 1.74 1.22 7.36
C VAL A 159 1.76 -0.24 6.89
N ILE A 160 2.93 -0.89 6.86
CA ILE A 160 3.00 -2.34 6.64
C ILE A 160 2.20 -3.08 7.72
N LEU A 161 2.51 -2.80 9.00
CA LEU A 161 1.79 -3.43 10.14
C LEU A 161 0.29 -3.10 10.12
N TYR A 162 -0.08 -1.87 9.77
CA TYR A 162 -1.48 -1.49 9.58
C TYR A 162 -2.15 -2.32 8.50
N THR A 163 -1.50 -2.46 7.34
CA THR A 163 -2.02 -3.21 6.20
C THR A 163 -2.28 -4.67 6.58
N GLU A 164 -1.31 -5.32 7.20
CA GLU A 164 -1.35 -6.75 7.51
C GLU A 164 -2.22 -7.09 8.74
N LEU A 165 -2.67 -6.09 9.49
CA LEU A 165 -3.61 -6.26 10.60
C LEU A 165 -5.07 -5.98 10.22
N ASN A 166 -5.39 -5.59 8.99
CA ASN A 166 -6.77 -5.23 8.65
C ASN A 166 -7.75 -6.41 8.80
N ALA A 167 -7.32 -7.63 8.46
CA ALA A 167 -8.17 -8.82 8.62
C ALA A 167 -8.41 -9.16 10.09
N VAL A 168 -7.41 -9.00 10.97
CA VAL A 168 -7.58 -9.16 12.43
C VAL A 168 -8.53 -8.09 12.96
N ARG A 169 -8.31 -6.83 12.60
CA ARG A 169 -9.14 -5.70 13.03
C ARG A 169 -10.59 -5.79 12.55
N ALA A 170 -10.81 -6.43 11.40
CA ALA A 170 -12.14 -6.73 10.88
C ALA A 170 -12.77 -7.99 11.53
N GLY A 171 -12.09 -8.65 12.46
CA GLY A 171 -12.57 -9.87 13.11
C GLY A 171 -12.65 -11.10 12.19
N LEU A 172 -11.97 -11.06 11.03
CA LEU A 172 -11.99 -12.17 10.07
C LEU A 172 -11.08 -13.32 10.47
N VAL A 173 -9.99 -13.01 11.16
CA VAL A 173 -9.01 -13.97 11.68
C VAL A 173 -8.48 -13.48 13.03
N LYS A 174 -7.91 -14.41 13.83
CA LYS A 174 -7.26 -14.08 15.11
C LYS A 174 -5.78 -13.77 14.97
N ARG A 175 -5.13 -14.30 13.94
CA ARG A 175 -3.70 -14.09 13.65
C ARG A 175 -3.55 -13.56 12.23
N PRO A 176 -2.64 -12.62 11.96
CA PRO A 176 -2.43 -12.05 10.61
C PRO A 176 -2.10 -13.12 9.56
N GLU A 177 -1.27 -14.10 9.94
CA GLU A 177 -0.86 -15.20 9.07
C GLU A 177 -1.97 -16.19 8.71
N ASP A 178 -3.11 -16.17 9.37
CA ASP A 178 -4.27 -16.99 9.00
C ASP A 178 -5.04 -16.41 7.79
N TYR A 179 -4.77 -15.14 7.44
CA TYR A 179 -5.47 -14.48 6.34
C TYR A 179 -4.78 -14.69 4.99
N ARG A 180 -5.21 -15.70 4.25
CA ARG A 180 -4.57 -16.15 2.98
C ARG A 180 -4.50 -15.11 1.86
N LYS A 181 -5.22 -13.98 1.97
CA LYS A 181 -5.23 -12.90 0.97
C LYS A 181 -4.34 -11.71 1.39
N GLY A 182 -3.42 -11.94 2.31
CA GLY A 182 -2.51 -10.94 2.86
C GLY A 182 -1.05 -11.36 2.83
N SER A 183 -0.15 -10.39 2.81
CA SER A 183 1.29 -10.61 2.76
C SER A 183 1.86 -11.26 4.03
N ALA A 184 1.25 -11.05 5.21
CA ALA A 184 1.63 -11.78 6.41
C ALA A 184 1.55 -13.31 6.21
N TYR A 185 0.44 -13.80 5.64
CA TYR A 185 0.33 -15.22 5.29
C TYR A 185 1.41 -15.65 4.29
N TRP A 186 1.71 -14.85 3.26
CA TRP A 186 2.69 -15.23 2.25
C TRP A 186 4.10 -15.33 2.82
N ARG A 187 4.48 -14.45 3.74
CA ARG A 187 5.77 -14.49 4.44
C ARG A 187 5.89 -15.78 5.27
N TRP A 188 4.94 -16.07 6.13
CA TRP A 188 5.01 -17.23 7.02
C TRP A 188 4.77 -18.57 6.34
N ALA A 189 3.89 -18.62 5.34
CA ALA A 189 3.69 -19.83 4.55
C ALA A 189 4.79 -20.03 3.49
N LYS A 190 5.78 -19.11 3.41
CA LYS A 190 6.82 -19.06 2.36
C LYS A 190 6.25 -19.20 0.94
N LYS A 191 5.04 -18.63 0.75
CA LYS A 191 4.34 -18.61 -0.53
C LYS A 191 4.35 -17.20 -1.06
N LYS A 192 4.87 -17.00 -2.29
CA LYS A 192 4.96 -15.67 -2.94
C LYS A 192 5.83 -14.66 -2.16
N SER A 193 6.72 -15.14 -1.31
CA SER A 193 7.67 -14.28 -0.59
C SER A 193 8.62 -13.56 -1.55
N ASP A 194 8.92 -14.16 -2.70
CA ASP A 194 9.68 -13.60 -3.81
C ASP A 194 9.06 -12.31 -4.42
N LEU A 195 7.75 -12.11 -4.23
CA LEU A 195 7.06 -10.88 -4.63
C LEU A 195 7.23 -9.74 -3.61
N LEU A 196 7.69 -10.04 -2.41
CA LEU A 196 7.79 -9.09 -1.31
C LEU A 196 9.22 -8.61 -1.13
N ILE A 197 9.36 -7.34 -0.76
CA ILE A 197 10.64 -6.83 -0.26
C ILE A 197 11.03 -7.65 0.97
N PRO A 198 12.28 -8.16 1.07
CA PRO A 198 12.78 -8.84 2.26
C PRO A 198 12.60 -8.02 3.52
N LEU A 199 12.38 -8.68 4.65
CA LEU A 199 12.14 -7.96 5.92
C LEU A 199 13.37 -7.22 6.39
N GLU A 200 14.56 -7.69 6.08
CA GLU A 200 15.85 -7.08 6.39
C GLU A 200 16.02 -5.69 5.77
N GLU A 201 15.36 -5.44 4.64
CA GLU A 201 15.35 -4.11 4.00
C GLU A 201 14.31 -3.15 4.65
N LEU A 202 13.37 -3.67 5.41
CA LEU A 202 12.23 -2.91 5.97
C LEU A 202 12.31 -2.75 7.48
N PHE A 203 12.83 -3.75 8.17
CA PHE A 203 12.93 -3.82 9.62
C PHE A 203 14.38 -4.08 10.01
N CYS A 204 14.97 -3.16 10.77
CA CYS A 204 16.32 -3.37 11.31
C CYS A 204 16.28 -4.40 12.43
N ALA A 205 17.31 -5.23 12.52
CA ALA A 205 17.55 -6.06 13.70
C ALA A 205 17.69 -5.18 14.93
N GLU A 206 17.23 -5.64 16.09
CA GLU A 206 17.23 -4.87 17.33
C GLU A 206 17.65 -5.78 18.50
N GLY A 207 18.78 -5.46 19.13
CA GLY A 207 19.37 -6.30 20.17
C GLY A 207 19.72 -7.68 19.62
N GLU A 208 19.21 -8.73 20.26
CA GLU A 208 19.41 -10.13 19.81
C GLU A 208 18.38 -10.59 18.78
N MET A 209 17.38 -9.75 18.45
CA MET A 209 16.33 -10.08 17.48
C MET A 209 16.79 -9.75 16.05
N ASP A 210 16.59 -10.69 15.14
CA ASP A 210 16.70 -10.45 13.71
C ASP A 210 15.46 -9.68 13.17
N SER A 211 15.51 -9.29 11.90
CA SER A 211 14.47 -8.49 11.26
C SER A 211 13.11 -9.18 11.23
N ASP A 212 13.08 -10.50 11.09
CA ASP A 212 11.84 -11.31 11.11
C ASP A 212 11.22 -11.30 12.50
N GLN A 213 12.05 -11.43 13.53
CA GLN A 213 11.63 -11.40 14.93
C GLN A 213 11.11 -10.01 15.31
N VAL A 214 11.82 -8.95 14.93
CA VAL A 214 11.38 -7.55 15.16
C VAL A 214 10.04 -7.29 14.48
N TYR A 215 9.92 -7.65 13.20
CA TYR A 215 8.65 -7.50 12.46
C TYR A 215 7.51 -8.25 13.15
N ARG A 216 7.74 -9.52 13.55
CA ARG A 216 6.72 -10.35 14.19
C ARG A 216 6.30 -9.78 15.55
N ALA A 217 7.25 -9.40 16.39
CA ALA A 217 6.99 -8.78 17.69
C ALA A 217 6.13 -7.51 17.53
N LEU A 218 6.51 -6.62 16.62
CA LEU A 218 5.76 -5.39 16.34
C LEU A 218 4.35 -5.67 15.81
N LEU A 219 4.19 -6.65 14.91
CA LEU A 219 2.91 -7.00 14.31
C LEU A 219 1.94 -7.54 15.36
N TYR A 220 2.38 -8.47 16.19
CA TYR A 220 1.57 -9.05 17.26
C TYR A 220 1.24 -8.03 18.33
N HIS A 221 2.22 -7.27 18.79
CA HIS A 221 2.01 -6.23 19.79
C HIS A 221 0.98 -5.17 19.33
N ARG A 222 1.08 -4.69 18.09
CA ARG A 222 0.07 -3.79 17.52
C ARG A 222 -1.29 -4.46 17.32
N GLY A 223 -1.30 -5.74 17.00
CA GLY A 223 -2.50 -6.52 16.81
C GLY A 223 -3.28 -6.79 18.11
N ALA A 224 -2.60 -6.80 19.26
CA ALA A 224 -3.21 -6.98 20.57
C ALA A 224 -3.95 -5.72 21.08
N VAL A 225 -3.71 -4.55 20.48
CA VAL A 225 -4.30 -3.28 20.91
C VAL A 225 -5.39 -2.84 19.95
N ALA A 226 -6.63 -2.74 20.41
CA ALA A 226 -7.72 -2.17 19.64
C ALA A 226 -7.47 -0.67 19.40
N SER A 227 -7.65 -0.22 18.15
CA SER A 227 -7.55 1.20 17.81
C SER A 227 -8.90 1.94 17.92
N LYS A 228 -10.00 1.21 18.08
CA LYS A 228 -11.35 1.71 18.32
C LYS A 228 -12.20 0.62 18.96
N GLU A 229 -13.28 1.00 19.62
CA GLU A 229 -14.26 0.07 20.19
C GLU A 229 -14.83 -0.89 19.13
N GLY A 230 -15.07 -2.14 19.53
CA GLY A 230 -15.59 -3.19 18.64
C GLY A 230 -14.63 -3.72 17.59
N GLN A 231 -13.37 -3.31 17.60
CA GLN A 231 -12.36 -3.80 16.68
C GLN A 231 -11.77 -5.13 17.15
N GLY A 232 -11.58 -6.07 16.22
CA GLY A 232 -10.87 -7.32 16.52
C GLY A 232 -9.42 -7.08 16.93
N VAL A 233 -8.93 -7.91 17.83
CA VAL A 233 -7.56 -7.92 18.34
C VAL A 233 -6.99 -9.33 18.34
N ILE A 234 -5.68 -9.45 18.40
CA ILE A 234 -5.01 -10.72 18.66
C ILE A 234 -5.27 -11.09 20.13
N PRO A 235 -5.84 -12.28 20.42
CA PRO A 235 -6.16 -12.69 21.78
C PRO A 235 -4.92 -12.85 22.66
N GLU A 236 -5.05 -12.50 23.94
CA GLU A 236 -3.97 -12.60 24.94
C GLU A 236 -3.26 -13.98 24.99
N PRO A 237 -3.96 -15.12 24.89
CA PRO A 237 -3.27 -16.41 24.86
C PRO A 237 -2.34 -16.60 23.68
N LEU A 238 -2.62 -15.95 22.54
CA LEU A 238 -1.72 -15.96 21.38
C LEU A 238 -0.53 -15.03 21.58
N MET A 239 -0.73 -13.90 22.26
CA MET A 239 0.35 -12.99 22.65
C MET A 239 1.35 -13.68 23.58
N ARG A 240 0.87 -14.37 24.65
CA ARG A 240 1.74 -15.10 25.58
C ARG A 240 2.58 -16.16 24.89
N ARG A 241 2.01 -16.90 23.93
CA ARG A 241 2.77 -17.88 23.14
C ARG A 241 3.89 -17.24 22.32
N GLU A 242 3.70 -16.03 21.81
CA GLU A 242 4.76 -15.31 21.10
C GLU A 242 5.83 -14.81 22.09
N GLU A 243 5.44 -14.35 23.28
CA GLU A 243 6.38 -13.93 24.32
C GLU A 243 7.23 -15.11 24.82
N GLU A 244 6.63 -16.29 25.01
CA GLU A 244 7.34 -17.55 25.33
C GLU A 244 8.35 -17.97 24.26
N ARG A 245 8.20 -17.51 23.02
CA ARG A 245 9.14 -17.70 21.93
C ARG A 245 10.26 -16.64 21.88
N GLY A 246 10.35 -15.78 22.90
CA GLY A 246 11.37 -14.75 22.99
C GLY A 246 11.03 -13.42 22.36
N PHE A 247 9.77 -13.19 21.94
CA PHE A 247 9.34 -11.90 21.40
C PHE A 247 8.96 -10.95 22.54
N ALA A 248 9.92 -10.19 23.06
CA ALA A 248 9.70 -9.18 24.08
C ALA A 248 8.76 -8.06 23.59
N ARG A 249 7.95 -7.51 24.51
CA ARG A 249 7.07 -6.37 24.22
C ARG A 249 7.88 -5.10 23.99
N PRO A 250 7.94 -4.51 22.79
CA PRO A 250 8.60 -3.22 22.60
C PRO A 250 7.84 -2.13 23.37
N GLY A 251 8.55 -1.38 24.21
CA GLY A 251 7.94 -0.42 25.15
C GLY A 251 7.24 0.81 24.54
N ILE A 252 7.19 0.98 23.22
CA ILE A 252 6.96 2.32 22.63
C ILE A 252 5.73 2.43 21.73
N LEU A 253 5.04 1.38 21.31
CA LEU A 253 4.04 1.48 20.25
C LEU A 253 2.58 1.46 20.70
N ARG A 254 2.21 2.36 21.62
CA ARG A 254 0.83 2.47 22.15
C ARG A 254 -0.10 3.43 21.42
N LYS A 255 -0.03 3.67 20.09
CA LYS A 255 -0.89 4.72 19.54
C LYS A 255 -1.53 4.44 18.16
N ARG A 256 -2.75 4.97 17.97
CA ARG A 256 -3.69 4.78 16.84
C ARG A 256 -3.19 5.26 15.49
N LEU A 257 -3.50 4.55 14.40
CA LEU A 257 -3.23 4.96 13.02
C LEU A 257 -4.53 5.05 12.19
N ARG A 258 -5.48 5.90 12.64
CA ARG A 258 -6.79 6.05 11.98
C ARG A 258 -6.73 6.75 10.60
N PHE A 259 -5.67 7.48 10.29
CA PHE A 259 -5.61 8.43 9.16
C PHE A 259 -4.71 7.99 7.99
N ILE A 260 -4.29 6.74 7.97
CA ILE A 260 -3.37 6.21 6.95
C ILE A 260 -3.95 6.27 5.52
N THR A 261 -5.28 6.33 5.38
CA THR A 261 -5.95 6.30 4.08
C THR A 261 -6.26 7.67 3.48
N ASP A 262 -6.29 8.74 4.27
CA ASP A 262 -6.74 10.07 3.81
C ASP A 262 -5.62 11.11 3.67
N GLY A 263 -4.39 10.76 4.05
CA GLY A 263 -3.22 11.62 3.94
C GLY A 263 -2.68 11.73 2.51
N VAL A 264 -1.86 12.75 2.30
CA VAL A 264 -1.00 12.91 1.11
C VAL A 264 0.39 12.38 1.40
N ALA A 265 0.85 12.55 2.63
CA ALA A 265 2.13 12.08 3.12
C ALA A 265 2.02 11.70 4.60
N ILE A 266 2.81 10.75 5.00
CA ILE A 266 2.95 10.24 6.36
C ILE A 266 4.44 10.15 6.67
N GLY A 267 4.87 10.67 7.81
CA GLY A 267 6.26 10.64 8.23
C GLY A 267 6.50 11.40 9.51
N ALA A 268 7.74 11.51 9.93
CA ALA A 268 8.17 12.38 11.01
C ALA A 268 7.86 13.85 10.65
N ARG A 269 7.84 14.71 11.68
CA ARG A 269 7.44 16.11 11.52
C ARG A 269 8.29 16.85 10.48
N GLU A 270 9.60 16.65 10.50
CA GLU A 270 10.52 17.37 9.61
C GLU A 270 10.42 16.95 8.15
N PRO A 271 10.46 15.65 7.77
CA PRO A 271 10.22 15.22 6.40
C PRO A 271 8.88 15.73 5.83
N VAL A 272 7.81 15.70 6.63
CA VAL A 272 6.50 16.20 6.21
C VAL A 272 6.53 17.72 6.01
N ARG A 273 7.22 18.48 6.88
CA ARG A 273 7.40 19.93 6.76
C ARG A 273 8.15 20.31 5.49
N LEU A 274 9.25 19.60 5.19
CA LEU A 274 10.07 19.82 3.99
C LEU A 274 9.28 19.52 2.70
N LEU A 275 8.54 18.41 2.68
CA LEU A 275 7.67 18.08 1.54
C LEU A 275 6.61 19.16 1.33
N LEU A 276 5.99 19.64 2.41
CA LEU A 276 4.99 20.70 2.36
C LEU A 276 5.58 22.00 1.80
N GLN A 277 6.78 22.37 2.23
CA GLN A 277 7.49 23.54 1.72
C GLN A 277 7.77 23.39 0.22
N LYS A 278 8.33 22.24 -0.21
CA LYS A 278 8.55 21.94 -1.62
C LYS A 278 7.28 22.09 -2.47
N TYR A 279 6.13 21.68 -1.95
CA TYR A 279 4.85 21.82 -2.66
C TYR A 279 4.34 23.26 -2.70
N ARG A 280 4.63 24.07 -1.67
CA ARG A 280 4.33 25.51 -1.66
C ARG A 280 5.17 26.25 -2.69
N ASP A 281 6.48 26.00 -2.69
CA ASP A 281 7.43 26.62 -3.61
C ASP A 281 7.13 26.29 -5.07
N ALA A 282 6.66 25.09 -5.34
CA ALA A 282 6.20 24.66 -6.66
C ALA A 282 4.79 25.14 -7.04
N GLY A 283 4.13 25.98 -6.21
CA GLY A 283 2.77 26.48 -6.46
C GLY A 283 1.67 25.40 -6.42
N ILE A 284 2.00 24.17 -6.04
CA ILE A 284 1.08 23.03 -6.01
C ILE A 284 0.12 23.14 -4.82
N TYR A 285 0.55 23.80 -3.76
CA TYR A 285 -0.19 23.96 -2.51
C TYR A 285 -0.21 25.41 -2.03
N GLN A 286 -1.39 26.04 -2.04
CA GLN A 286 -1.56 27.47 -1.69
C GLN A 286 -2.18 27.70 -0.29
N ARG A 287 -2.73 26.66 0.37
CA ARG A 287 -3.42 26.84 1.66
C ARG A 287 -2.47 26.66 2.86
N ARG A 288 -2.66 27.50 3.90
CA ARG A 288 -1.91 27.41 5.18
C ARG A 288 -2.45 26.28 6.07
N LYS A 289 -2.49 25.04 5.62
CA LYS A 289 -2.79 23.90 6.51
C LYS A 289 -1.50 23.37 7.08
N ASN A 290 -1.45 23.23 8.40
CA ASN A 290 -0.32 22.63 9.08
C ASN A 290 -0.49 21.11 9.15
N PRO A 291 0.61 20.37 9.16
CA PRO A 291 0.60 18.95 9.43
C PRO A 291 0.01 18.66 10.83
N VAL A 292 -0.80 17.62 10.92
CA VAL A 292 -1.43 17.21 12.19
C VAL A 292 -0.57 16.14 12.84
N PRO A 293 -0.09 16.32 14.08
CA PRO A 293 0.66 15.31 14.81
C PRO A 293 -0.22 14.09 15.08
N GLN A 294 0.28 12.92 14.79
CA GLN A 294 -0.37 11.63 15.07
C GLN A 294 0.70 10.66 15.56
N LEU A 295 0.79 10.47 16.89
CA LEU A 295 1.43 9.29 17.47
C LEU A 295 2.92 9.06 17.14
N GLY A 296 3.71 10.12 17.12
CA GLY A 296 5.13 10.06 16.75
C GLY A 296 5.37 10.30 15.26
N VAL A 297 4.32 10.21 14.43
CA VAL A 297 4.34 10.61 13.02
C VAL A 297 3.42 11.79 12.78
N VAL A 298 3.66 12.51 11.71
CA VAL A 298 2.85 13.65 11.30
C VAL A 298 2.14 13.31 10.00
N LEU A 299 0.84 13.54 9.98
CA LEU A 299 0.01 13.33 8.81
C LEU A 299 -0.24 14.66 8.09
N PHE A 300 -0.01 14.67 6.80
CA PHE A 300 -0.35 15.80 5.95
C PHE A 300 -1.44 15.40 4.94
N SER A 301 -2.56 16.15 4.94
CA SER A 301 -3.66 15.97 4.00
C SER A 301 -3.95 17.26 3.25
N LEU A 302 -4.11 17.19 1.93
CA LEU A 302 -4.57 18.30 1.09
C LEU A 302 -6.10 18.47 1.12
N ARG A 303 -6.84 17.51 1.65
CA ARG A 303 -8.30 17.61 1.83
C ARG A 303 -8.60 18.39 3.11
N GLU A 304 -9.74 19.08 3.13
CA GLU A 304 -10.29 19.58 4.38
C GLU A 304 -10.55 18.37 5.27
N GLN A 305 -9.79 18.24 6.35
CA GLN A 305 -10.20 17.38 7.43
C GLN A 305 -11.48 17.99 7.99
N ARG A 306 -12.60 17.32 7.84
CA ARG A 306 -13.73 17.57 8.71
C ARG A 306 -13.18 17.34 10.11
N SER A 307 -13.15 18.41 10.88
CA SER A 307 -12.77 18.41 12.28
C SER A 307 -13.77 17.52 13.02
N HIS A 308 -13.52 16.23 13.08
CA HIS A 308 -14.06 15.44 14.15
C HIS A 308 -13.23 15.84 15.37
N ALA A 309 -13.75 16.81 16.09
CA ALA A 309 -13.30 17.18 17.41
C ALA A 309 -13.10 15.88 18.21
N PHE A 310 -11.88 15.65 18.64
CA PHE A 310 -11.60 14.70 19.68
C PHE A 310 -12.15 15.32 20.96
N SER A 311 -13.28 14.83 21.46
CA SER A 311 -13.58 14.97 22.86
C SER A 311 -12.59 14.08 23.61
N PRO A 312 -11.79 14.63 24.55
CA PRO A 312 -11.04 13.81 25.47
C PRO A 312 -12.03 13.13 26.41
N GLY A 313 -12.10 11.83 26.36
CA GLY A 313 -12.74 10.98 27.33
C GLY A 313 -11.70 9.95 27.76
#